data_ee8cb7d2a46bff5b4cc191186ccb9d17
#
_entry.id   ee8cb7d2a46bff5b4cc191186ccb9d17
#
_cell.length_a   1.000
_cell.length_b   1.000
_cell.length_c   1.000
_cell.angle_alpha   90.00
_cell.angle_beta   90.00
_cell.angle_gamma   90.00
#
_symmetry.space_group_name_H-M   'P 1'
#
loop_
_entity.id
_entity.type
_entity.pdbx_description
1 polymer ?
#
loop_
_entity_poly.entity_id
_entity_poly.type
_entity_poly.pdbx_seq_one_letter_code
_entity_poly.pdbx_strand_id
1 'polypeptide(L)'
;IDYELKIKEAGGLDFQLLGIGRTGHIGFNEPGSHFNSGTRNITLDHITRIDAATAFLGIDHVPRVAITMGISTIRKAKRIVLMAWGVNKASVVKDTIEGEITSEVPATYLQRHGNVTFVLDEGASSDLTRIKTPWLVKNCIWTDSLTLKAVVWLSSLLDKSVLKLTDKDYNYNGMASLLVEQGSAYQLNINMFNKLQHT
;
A
#
# COMPACT_ATOMS: atom_id res chain seq x y z
N ILE A 1 9.00 -28.70 10.95
CA ILE A 1 8.71 -29.89 10.11
C ILE A 1 7.40 -30.53 10.57
N ASP A 2 7.24 -30.80 11.84
CA ASP A 2 6.02 -31.39 12.39
C ASP A 2 4.76 -30.49 12.21
N TYR A 3 4.93 -29.15 12.31
CA TYR A 3 3.85 -28.20 12.15
C TYR A 3 3.26 -28.18 10.72
N GLU A 4 4.10 -28.19 9.70
CA GLU A 4 3.68 -28.27 8.29
C GLU A 4 2.94 -29.58 7.99
N LEU A 5 3.40 -30.68 8.60
CA LEU A 5 2.75 -31.99 8.46
C LEU A 5 1.35 -31.98 9.10
N LYS A 6 1.21 -31.42 10.30
CA LYS A 6 -0.08 -31.27 10.98
C LYS A 6 -1.08 -30.45 10.17
N ILE A 7 -0.64 -29.32 9.56
CA ILE A 7 -1.48 -28.54 8.65
C ILE A 7 -1.96 -29.38 7.48
N LYS A 8 -1.04 -30.16 6.87
CA LYS A 8 -1.39 -31.03 5.73
C LYS A 8 -2.38 -32.12 6.13
N GLU A 9 -2.16 -32.78 7.25
CA GLU A 9 -3.03 -33.84 7.78
C GLU A 9 -4.41 -33.32 8.16
N ALA A 10 -4.51 -32.06 8.62
CA ALA A 10 -5.78 -31.38 8.88
C ALA A 10 -6.53 -30.93 7.60
N GLY A 11 -5.98 -31.19 6.41
CA GLY A 11 -6.60 -30.79 5.13
C GLY A 11 -6.18 -29.40 4.63
N GLY A 12 -5.15 -28.79 5.23
CA GLY A 12 -4.63 -27.46 4.87
C GLY A 12 -5.25 -26.33 5.66
N LEU A 13 -5.12 -25.10 5.16
CA LEU A 13 -5.67 -23.89 5.75
C LEU A 13 -6.86 -23.39 4.93
N ASP A 14 -8.04 -23.31 5.53
CA ASP A 14 -9.21 -22.73 4.88
C ASP A 14 -9.13 -21.19 4.85
N PHE A 15 -8.61 -20.60 5.91
CA PHE A 15 -8.56 -19.15 6.09
C PHE A 15 -7.27 -18.73 6.78
N GLN A 16 -6.65 -17.66 6.26
CA GLN A 16 -5.47 -17.01 6.85
C GLN A 16 -5.74 -15.54 7.07
N LEU A 17 -5.68 -15.09 8.32
CA LEU A 17 -5.72 -13.68 8.69
C LEU A 17 -4.29 -13.18 8.87
N LEU A 18 -4.00 -12.00 8.28
CA LEU A 18 -2.68 -11.37 8.31
C LEU A 18 -2.77 -9.90 8.68
N GLY A 19 -1.79 -9.41 9.39
CA GLY A 19 -1.39 -8.01 9.41
C GLY A 19 -0.21 -7.78 8.47
N ILE A 20 0.24 -6.52 8.36
CA ILE A 20 1.44 -6.14 7.60
C ILE A 20 2.37 -5.28 8.45
N GLY A 21 3.64 -5.62 8.47
CA GLY A 21 4.67 -4.79 9.09
C GLY A 21 5.05 -3.58 8.22
N ARG A 22 5.76 -2.61 8.79
CA ARG A 22 6.24 -1.43 8.04
C ARG A 22 7.23 -1.77 6.93
N THR A 23 7.92 -2.90 7.06
CA THR A 23 8.84 -3.45 6.05
C THR A 23 8.16 -4.35 5.03
N GLY A 24 6.83 -4.49 5.08
CA GLY A 24 6.07 -5.37 4.21
C GLY A 24 6.12 -6.84 4.59
N HIS A 25 6.59 -7.17 5.79
CA HIS A 25 6.53 -8.55 6.27
C HIS A 25 5.10 -8.99 6.58
N ILE A 26 4.80 -10.27 6.37
CA ILE A 26 3.58 -10.97 6.77
C ILE A 26 3.95 -12.16 7.65
N GLY A 27 3.27 -12.32 8.80
CA GLY A 27 3.84 -13.09 9.90
C GLY A 27 5.17 -12.44 10.30
N PHE A 28 6.23 -13.23 10.49
CA PHE A 28 7.59 -12.71 10.60
C PHE A 28 8.44 -13.08 9.37
N ASN A 29 7.82 -13.11 8.18
CA ASN A 29 8.57 -13.23 6.93
C ASN A 29 9.14 -11.87 6.56
N GLU A 30 10.29 -11.54 7.13
CA GLU A 30 11.02 -10.29 6.94
C GLU A 30 11.53 -10.13 5.49
N PRO A 31 11.94 -8.90 5.07
CA PRO A 31 12.59 -8.68 3.78
C PRO A 31 13.67 -9.73 3.47
N GLY A 32 13.73 -10.19 2.22
CA GLY A 32 14.56 -11.30 1.78
C GLY A 32 13.95 -12.70 1.98
N SER A 33 12.75 -12.80 2.58
CA SER A 33 12.06 -14.10 2.72
C SER A 33 11.70 -14.69 1.35
N HIS A 34 12.10 -15.93 1.13
CA HIS A 34 11.89 -16.60 -0.15
C HIS A 34 10.44 -17.05 -0.33
N PHE A 35 9.92 -16.91 -1.56
CA PHE A 35 8.56 -17.30 -1.96
C PHE A 35 8.15 -18.72 -1.57
N ASN A 36 9.09 -19.68 -1.59
CA ASN A 36 8.85 -21.09 -1.25
C ASN A 36 9.21 -21.42 0.21
N SER A 37 9.41 -20.41 1.08
CA SER A 37 9.75 -20.70 2.48
C SER A 37 8.60 -21.38 3.22
N GLY A 38 8.93 -22.41 3.98
CA GLY A 38 8.06 -23.06 4.95
C GLY A 38 8.22 -22.45 6.35
N THR A 39 7.58 -23.06 7.34
CA THR A 39 7.68 -22.70 8.75
C THR A 39 9.12 -22.86 9.23
N ARG A 40 9.68 -21.82 9.86
CA ARG A 40 11.10 -21.77 10.23
C ARG A 40 11.37 -20.77 11.34
N ASN A 41 12.55 -20.92 11.96
CA ASN A 41 13.13 -19.85 12.76
C ASN A 41 13.59 -18.70 11.85
N ILE A 42 13.41 -17.48 12.33
CA ILE A 42 13.85 -16.27 11.62
C ILE A 42 14.44 -15.27 12.64
N THR A 43 15.47 -14.56 12.23
CA THR A 43 15.94 -13.39 12.96
C THR A 43 15.04 -12.21 12.63
N LEU A 44 14.50 -11.58 13.68
CA LEU A 44 13.63 -10.41 13.52
C LEU A 44 14.45 -9.19 13.06
N ASP A 45 13.91 -8.47 12.09
CA ASP A 45 14.46 -7.20 11.64
C ASP A 45 14.48 -6.17 12.78
N HIS A 46 15.42 -5.22 12.71
CA HIS A 46 15.56 -4.18 13.74
C HIS A 46 14.30 -3.32 13.85
N ILE A 47 13.67 -2.97 12.75
CA ILE A 47 12.42 -2.18 12.70
C ILE A 47 11.29 -2.94 13.36
N THR A 48 11.16 -4.24 13.09
CA THR A 48 10.17 -5.12 13.74
C THR A 48 10.37 -5.15 15.25
N ARG A 49 11.61 -5.20 15.72
CA ARG A 49 11.92 -5.17 17.15
C ARG A 49 11.63 -3.80 17.78
N ILE A 50 11.89 -2.70 17.07
CA ILE A 50 11.51 -1.35 17.54
C ILE A 50 9.99 -1.26 17.68
N ASP A 51 9.23 -1.73 16.70
CA ASP A 51 7.76 -1.68 16.74
C ASP A 51 7.17 -2.50 17.90
N ALA A 52 7.83 -3.58 18.28
CA ALA A 52 7.43 -4.43 19.41
C ALA A 52 7.91 -3.90 20.78
N ALA A 53 8.86 -2.96 20.82
CA ALA A 53 9.55 -2.57 22.03
C ALA A 53 8.61 -2.13 23.18
N THR A 54 7.53 -1.42 22.86
CA THR A 54 6.56 -0.97 23.87
C THR A 54 5.86 -2.16 24.56
N ALA A 55 5.49 -3.19 23.80
CA ALA A 55 4.83 -4.39 24.33
C ALA A 55 5.77 -5.24 25.20
N PHE A 56 7.09 -5.13 24.98
CA PHE A 56 8.12 -5.87 25.71
C PHE A 56 8.84 -5.03 26.76
N LEU A 57 8.34 -3.82 27.09
CA LEU A 57 8.96 -2.90 28.07
C LEU A 57 10.40 -2.50 27.71
N GLY A 58 10.73 -2.45 26.43
CA GLY A 58 12.02 -2.03 25.90
C GLY A 58 12.56 -2.97 24.82
N ILE A 59 13.36 -2.44 23.90
CA ILE A 59 13.91 -3.17 22.77
C ILE A 59 14.84 -4.33 23.18
N ASP A 60 15.51 -4.21 24.33
CA ASP A 60 16.42 -5.24 24.83
C ASP A 60 15.68 -6.49 25.29
N HIS A 61 14.40 -6.37 25.65
CA HIS A 61 13.54 -7.47 26.03
C HIS A 61 12.83 -8.15 24.83
N VAL A 62 12.87 -7.53 23.66
CA VAL A 62 12.28 -8.13 22.46
C VAL A 62 13.16 -9.30 21.98
N PRO A 63 12.60 -10.49 21.80
CA PRO A 63 13.34 -11.63 21.25
C PRO A 63 14.03 -11.27 19.94
N ARG A 64 15.20 -11.82 19.71
CA ARG A 64 15.92 -11.65 18.44
C ARG A 64 15.50 -12.65 17.38
N VAL A 65 14.93 -13.77 17.82
CA VAL A 65 14.53 -14.89 16.97
C VAL A 65 13.08 -15.23 17.24
N ALA A 66 12.34 -15.54 16.19
CA ALA A 66 10.96 -16.01 16.27
C ALA A 66 10.73 -17.19 15.34
N ILE A 67 9.66 -17.94 15.57
CA ILE A 67 9.17 -18.95 14.63
C ILE A 67 8.06 -18.31 13.81
N THR A 68 8.08 -18.48 12.52
CA THR A 68 7.04 -17.99 11.63
C THR A 68 6.57 -19.07 10.65
N MET A 69 5.28 -19.07 10.36
CA MET A 69 4.73 -19.74 9.19
C MET A 69 5.34 -19.10 7.93
N GLY A 70 5.85 -19.91 7.02
CA GLY A 70 6.51 -19.40 5.81
C GLY A 70 5.53 -18.90 4.74
N ILE A 71 6.07 -18.17 3.77
CA ILE A 71 5.29 -17.59 2.64
C ILE A 71 4.56 -18.70 1.88
N SER A 72 5.21 -19.82 1.59
CA SER A 72 4.59 -20.96 0.89
C SER A 72 3.37 -21.51 1.64
N THR A 73 3.47 -21.61 2.96
CA THR A 73 2.41 -22.14 3.81
C THR A 73 1.23 -21.18 3.87
N ILE A 74 1.51 -19.89 4.09
CA ILE A 74 0.49 -18.83 4.08
C ILE A 74 -0.28 -18.83 2.75
N ARG A 75 0.43 -18.89 1.62
CA ARG A 75 -0.16 -18.84 0.28
C ARG A 75 -0.96 -20.09 -0.12
N LYS A 76 -0.85 -21.19 0.61
CA LYS A 76 -1.68 -22.39 0.40
C LYS A 76 -3.05 -22.29 1.05
N ALA A 77 -3.32 -21.27 1.87
CA ALA A 77 -4.65 -21.05 2.42
C ALA A 77 -5.67 -20.83 1.30
N LYS A 78 -6.90 -21.36 1.46
CA LYS A 78 -7.96 -21.18 0.45
C LYS A 78 -8.43 -19.73 0.33
N ARG A 79 -8.37 -18.97 1.43
CA ARG A 79 -8.68 -17.55 1.49
C ARG A 79 -7.72 -16.83 2.41
N ILE A 80 -7.26 -15.66 1.97
CA ILE A 80 -6.40 -14.78 2.78
C ILE A 80 -7.08 -13.44 2.97
N VAL A 81 -7.04 -12.91 4.20
CA VAL A 81 -7.43 -11.53 4.51
C VAL A 81 -6.22 -10.85 5.13
N LEU A 82 -5.76 -9.77 4.53
CA LEU A 82 -4.74 -8.90 5.10
C LEU A 82 -5.40 -7.61 5.58
N MET A 83 -5.09 -7.22 6.81
CA MET A 83 -5.65 -6.04 7.46
C MET A 83 -4.55 -5.03 7.76
N ALA A 84 -4.78 -3.75 7.47
CA ALA A 84 -3.85 -2.67 7.79
C ALA A 84 -4.58 -1.38 8.15
N TRP A 85 -4.06 -0.68 9.17
CA TRP A 85 -4.63 0.56 9.72
C TRP A 85 -3.57 1.65 9.84
N GLY A 86 -4.00 2.89 9.60
CA GLY A 86 -3.22 4.09 9.82
C GLY A 86 -2.32 4.48 8.66
N VAL A 87 -2.04 5.78 8.56
CA VAL A 87 -1.27 6.40 7.47
C VAL A 87 0.18 5.88 7.38
N ASN A 88 0.75 5.41 8.50
CA ASN A 88 2.09 4.81 8.52
C ASN A 88 2.20 3.48 7.76
N LYS A 89 1.07 2.93 7.30
CA LYS A 89 0.99 1.74 6.44
C LYS A 89 0.74 2.08 4.96
N ALA A 90 0.45 3.35 4.62
CA ALA A 90 0.03 3.74 3.28
C ALA A 90 1.05 3.34 2.19
N SER A 91 2.33 3.64 2.40
CA SER A 91 3.38 3.33 1.45
C SER A 91 3.52 1.81 1.24
N VAL A 92 3.67 1.04 2.32
CA VAL A 92 3.87 -0.41 2.23
C VAL A 92 2.63 -1.13 1.69
N VAL A 93 1.42 -0.61 1.93
CA VAL A 93 0.17 -1.12 1.34
C VAL A 93 0.16 -0.86 -0.16
N LYS A 94 0.57 0.32 -0.61
CA LYS A 94 0.72 0.63 -2.03
C LYS A 94 1.72 -0.32 -2.69
N ASP A 95 2.91 -0.48 -2.12
CA ASP A 95 3.94 -1.38 -2.65
C ASP A 95 3.42 -2.83 -2.71
N THR A 96 2.67 -3.27 -1.68
CA THR A 96 2.09 -4.60 -1.63
C THR A 96 1.07 -4.87 -2.73
N ILE A 97 0.21 -3.90 -3.04
CA ILE A 97 -0.94 -4.08 -3.95
C ILE A 97 -0.60 -3.69 -5.39
N GLU A 98 0.17 -2.61 -5.57
CA GLU A 98 0.43 -1.98 -6.86
C GLU A 98 1.90 -2.10 -7.32
N GLY A 99 2.82 -2.44 -6.40
CA GLY A 99 4.24 -2.55 -6.68
C GLY A 99 4.62 -3.88 -7.34
N GLU A 100 5.90 -3.99 -7.69
CA GLU A 100 6.49 -5.23 -8.21
C GLU A 100 6.53 -6.33 -7.14
N ILE A 101 6.40 -7.58 -7.59
CA ILE A 101 6.49 -8.73 -6.69
C ILE A 101 7.95 -8.98 -6.37
N THR A 102 8.32 -8.78 -5.11
CA THR A 102 9.72 -8.86 -4.65
C THR A 102 9.84 -9.46 -3.26
N SER A 103 11.01 -10.03 -2.95
CA SER A 103 11.35 -10.47 -1.60
C SER A 103 11.60 -9.31 -0.62
N GLU A 104 11.91 -8.12 -1.13
CA GLU A 104 12.13 -6.93 -0.29
C GLU A 104 10.83 -6.46 0.40
N VAL A 105 9.69 -6.77 -0.19
CA VAL A 105 8.35 -6.53 0.37
C VAL A 105 7.57 -7.85 0.29
N PRO A 106 7.75 -8.78 1.24
CA PRO A 106 7.20 -10.16 1.14
C PRO A 106 5.68 -10.21 0.96
N ALA A 107 4.93 -9.21 1.45
CA ALA A 107 3.49 -9.12 1.26
C ALA A 107 3.09 -9.04 -0.23
N THR A 108 3.98 -8.58 -1.13
CA THR A 108 3.74 -8.54 -2.58
C THR A 108 3.48 -9.93 -3.18
N TYR A 109 3.97 -10.98 -2.55
CA TYR A 109 3.71 -12.35 -2.98
C TYR A 109 2.22 -12.72 -2.94
N LEU A 110 1.41 -12.01 -2.17
CA LEU A 110 -0.04 -12.18 -2.10
C LEU A 110 -0.74 -11.80 -3.41
N GLN A 111 -0.13 -10.96 -4.25
CA GLN A 111 -0.67 -10.62 -5.57
C GLN A 111 -0.86 -11.86 -6.48
N ARG A 112 -0.11 -12.94 -6.22
CA ARG A 112 -0.23 -14.23 -6.94
C ARG A 112 -1.27 -15.17 -6.35
N HIS A 113 -1.99 -14.76 -5.31
CA HIS A 113 -3.00 -15.59 -4.68
C HIS A 113 -4.39 -15.30 -5.26
N GLY A 114 -5.11 -16.35 -5.68
CA GLY A 114 -6.40 -16.21 -6.36
C GLY A 114 -7.55 -15.69 -5.50
N ASN A 115 -7.43 -15.68 -4.17
CA ASN A 115 -8.48 -15.29 -3.24
C ASN A 115 -7.90 -14.54 -2.02
N VAL A 116 -7.46 -13.30 -2.26
CA VAL A 116 -6.99 -12.40 -1.20
C VAL A 116 -7.89 -11.17 -1.11
N THR A 117 -8.16 -10.75 0.13
CA THR A 117 -8.90 -9.53 0.45
C THR A 117 -8.02 -8.62 1.30
N PHE A 118 -7.87 -7.36 0.89
CA PHE A 118 -7.22 -6.33 1.70
C PHE A 118 -8.30 -5.50 2.40
N VAL A 119 -8.26 -5.46 3.73
CA VAL A 119 -9.15 -4.63 4.56
C VAL A 119 -8.31 -3.49 5.12
N LEU A 120 -8.61 -2.28 4.66
CA LEU A 120 -7.80 -1.09 4.90
C LEU A 120 -8.70 0.03 5.43
N ASP A 121 -8.19 0.80 6.40
CA ASP A 121 -8.81 2.08 6.72
C ASP A 121 -8.39 3.16 5.69
N GLU A 122 -8.95 4.35 5.85
CA GLU A 122 -8.69 5.49 4.98
C GLU A 122 -7.21 5.90 5.00
N GLY A 123 -6.57 5.85 6.18
CA GLY A 123 -5.16 6.13 6.35
C GLY A 123 -4.26 5.15 5.61
N ALA A 124 -4.46 3.84 5.82
CA ALA A 124 -3.65 2.81 5.18
C ALA A 124 -3.83 2.74 3.65
N SER A 125 -4.98 3.16 3.14
CA SER A 125 -5.28 3.18 1.70
C SER A 125 -4.88 4.47 0.98
N SER A 126 -4.44 5.50 1.70
CA SER A 126 -4.30 6.87 1.20
C SER A 126 -3.31 7.03 0.04
N ASP A 127 -2.30 6.16 -0.07
CA ASP A 127 -1.31 6.19 -1.16
C ASP A 127 -1.70 5.33 -2.38
N LEU A 128 -2.75 4.50 -2.29
CA LEU A 128 -3.23 3.73 -3.45
C LEU A 128 -3.62 4.67 -4.59
N THR A 129 -3.21 4.34 -5.81
CA THR A 129 -3.47 5.16 -7.00
C THR A 129 -4.95 5.46 -7.15
N ARG A 130 -5.83 4.47 -6.93
CA ARG A 130 -7.28 4.64 -6.98
C ARG A 130 -7.86 5.62 -5.96
N ILE A 131 -7.12 5.89 -4.86
CA ILE A 131 -7.51 6.81 -3.78
C ILE A 131 -6.78 8.16 -3.93
N LYS A 132 -5.46 8.12 -4.16
CA LYS A 132 -4.61 9.30 -4.25
C LYS A 132 -4.85 10.11 -5.52
N THR A 133 -4.92 9.40 -6.66
CA THR A 133 -5.00 9.97 -8.00
C THR A 133 -6.03 9.20 -8.85
N PRO A 134 -7.33 9.18 -8.45
CA PRO A 134 -8.34 8.32 -9.06
C PRO A 134 -8.53 8.57 -10.57
N TRP A 135 -8.24 9.77 -11.05
CA TRP A 135 -8.31 10.16 -12.47
C TRP A 135 -7.31 9.39 -13.36
N LEU A 136 -6.25 8.81 -12.77
CA LEU A 136 -5.30 7.96 -13.50
C LEU A 136 -5.83 6.54 -13.73
N VAL A 137 -6.88 6.13 -13.01
CA VAL A 137 -7.40 4.75 -13.03
C VAL A 137 -8.77 4.67 -13.73
N LYS A 138 -9.60 5.69 -13.58
CA LYS A 138 -10.97 5.72 -14.11
C LYS A 138 -11.46 7.14 -14.33
N ASN A 139 -12.55 7.27 -15.09
CA ASN A 139 -13.26 8.54 -15.21
C ASN A 139 -13.78 8.99 -13.83
N CYS A 140 -13.58 10.25 -13.51
CA CYS A 140 -13.98 10.86 -12.24
C CYS A 140 -15.08 11.91 -12.48
N ILE A 141 -15.92 12.09 -11.47
CA ILE A 141 -16.77 13.29 -11.37
C ILE A 141 -15.91 14.35 -10.68
N TRP A 142 -15.67 15.46 -11.37
CA TRP A 142 -14.79 16.52 -10.88
C TRP A 142 -15.50 17.43 -9.90
N THR A 143 -15.41 17.10 -8.62
CA THR A 143 -15.80 18.01 -7.54
C THR A 143 -14.71 19.08 -7.33
N ASP A 144 -15.05 20.18 -6.71
CA ASP A 144 -14.09 21.24 -6.33
C ASP A 144 -12.89 20.69 -5.55
N SER A 145 -13.14 19.83 -4.58
CA SER A 145 -12.09 19.20 -3.76
C SER A 145 -11.18 18.29 -4.59
N LEU A 146 -11.76 17.47 -5.47
CA LEU A 146 -10.96 16.57 -6.33
C LEU A 146 -10.16 17.37 -7.35
N THR A 147 -10.74 18.42 -7.91
CA THR A 147 -10.08 19.33 -8.85
C THR A 147 -8.88 20.01 -8.18
N LEU A 148 -9.06 20.56 -6.99
CA LEU A 148 -7.97 21.18 -6.25
C LEU A 148 -6.86 20.18 -5.95
N LYS A 149 -7.21 18.99 -5.46
CA LYS A 149 -6.26 17.90 -5.20
C LYS A 149 -5.47 17.52 -6.46
N ALA A 150 -6.13 17.41 -7.62
CA ALA A 150 -5.51 17.04 -8.88
C ALA A 150 -4.55 18.13 -9.39
N VAL A 151 -4.93 19.40 -9.30
CA VAL A 151 -4.09 20.53 -9.73
C VAL A 151 -2.85 20.67 -8.84
N VAL A 152 -2.98 20.55 -7.53
CA VAL A 152 -1.86 20.57 -6.59
C VAL A 152 -0.93 19.38 -6.83
N TRP A 153 -1.49 18.18 -7.03
CA TRP A 153 -0.69 16.99 -7.36
C TRP A 153 0.09 17.19 -8.68
N LEU A 154 -0.55 17.72 -9.73
CA LEU A 154 0.11 17.95 -11.02
C LEU A 154 1.22 19.00 -10.92
N SER A 155 0.96 20.08 -10.19
CA SER A 155 1.94 21.13 -9.89
C SER A 155 3.19 20.55 -9.21
N SER A 156 2.98 19.70 -8.19
CA SER A 156 4.06 19.03 -7.47
C SER A 156 4.80 18.00 -8.33
N LEU A 157 4.06 17.21 -9.12
CA LEU A 157 4.65 16.19 -10.01
C LEU A 157 5.60 16.80 -11.04
N LEU A 158 5.22 17.95 -11.61
CA LEU A 158 5.97 18.62 -12.69
C LEU A 158 6.94 19.69 -12.19
N ASP A 159 6.97 19.94 -10.88
CA ASP A 159 7.69 21.06 -10.27
C ASP A 159 7.40 22.40 -10.97
N LYS A 160 6.10 22.62 -11.25
CA LYS A 160 5.59 23.82 -11.91
C LYS A 160 4.61 24.55 -11.02
N SER A 161 4.69 25.88 -10.96
CA SER A 161 3.65 26.71 -10.37
C SER A 161 2.28 26.42 -11.03
N VAL A 162 1.20 26.39 -10.25
CA VAL A 162 -0.17 26.18 -10.75
C VAL A 162 -0.49 27.05 -11.95
N LEU A 163 -0.11 28.35 -11.92
CA LEU A 163 -0.37 29.30 -13.00
C LEU A 163 0.41 29.01 -14.29
N LYS A 164 1.42 28.12 -14.24
CA LYS A 164 2.24 27.72 -15.40
C LYS A 164 1.87 26.38 -15.99
N LEU A 165 0.88 25.69 -15.43
CA LEU A 165 0.37 24.44 -15.99
C LEU A 165 -0.35 24.71 -17.30
N THR A 166 -0.14 23.83 -18.30
CA THR A 166 -0.66 23.97 -19.66
C THR A 166 -1.69 22.86 -19.95
N ASP A 167 -2.49 23.02 -21.00
CA ASP A 167 -3.43 21.99 -21.46
C ASP A 167 -2.71 20.65 -21.72
N LYS A 168 -1.47 20.69 -22.21
CA LYS A 168 -0.64 19.49 -22.39
C LYS A 168 -0.34 18.79 -21.09
N ASP A 169 0.03 19.53 -20.04
CA ASP A 169 0.32 18.98 -18.73
C ASP A 169 -0.88 18.20 -18.18
N TYR A 170 -2.08 18.76 -18.27
CA TYR A 170 -3.32 18.10 -17.86
C TYR A 170 -3.65 16.87 -18.71
N ASN A 171 -3.59 17.00 -20.04
CA ASN A 171 -3.94 15.91 -20.95
C ASN A 171 -3.01 14.70 -20.79
N TYR A 172 -1.70 14.91 -20.67
CA TYR A 172 -0.74 13.81 -20.49
C TYR A 172 -0.85 13.12 -19.12
N ASN A 173 -1.49 13.76 -18.15
CA ASN A 173 -1.63 13.23 -16.80
C ASN A 173 -3.09 12.81 -16.46
N GLY A 174 -3.86 12.40 -17.48
CA GLY A 174 -5.16 11.76 -17.30
C GLY A 174 -6.31 12.71 -16.96
N MET A 175 -6.12 14.03 -17.12
CA MET A 175 -7.09 15.05 -16.72
C MET A 175 -7.77 15.75 -17.92
N ALA A 176 -7.81 15.11 -19.08
CA ALA A 176 -8.47 15.68 -20.27
C ALA A 176 -9.95 16.01 -20.00
N SER A 177 -10.67 15.16 -19.27
CA SER A 177 -12.08 15.41 -18.93
C SER A 177 -12.25 16.64 -18.03
N LEU A 178 -11.30 16.93 -17.14
CA LEU A 178 -11.32 18.13 -16.32
C LEU A 178 -11.22 19.40 -17.18
N LEU A 179 -10.36 19.40 -18.19
CA LEU A 179 -10.26 20.54 -19.12
C LEU A 179 -11.53 20.75 -19.93
N VAL A 180 -12.21 19.67 -20.34
CA VAL A 180 -13.51 19.78 -21.04
C VAL A 180 -14.54 20.46 -20.16
N GLU A 181 -14.59 20.15 -18.86
CA GLU A 181 -15.53 20.76 -17.93
C GLU A 181 -15.17 22.22 -17.58
N GLN A 182 -13.88 22.55 -17.51
CA GLN A 182 -13.38 23.87 -17.05
C GLN A 182 -13.02 24.83 -18.20
N GLY A 183 -13.04 24.36 -19.44
CA GLY A 183 -12.79 25.13 -20.67
C GLY A 183 -11.33 25.26 -21.07
N SER A 184 -10.38 25.47 -20.16
CA SER A 184 -8.95 25.55 -20.46
C SER A 184 -8.10 25.47 -19.18
N ALA A 185 -6.81 25.12 -19.34
CA ALA A 185 -5.86 25.17 -18.24
C ALA A 185 -5.72 26.59 -17.65
N TYR A 186 -5.77 27.62 -18.50
CA TYR A 186 -5.68 29.01 -18.02
C TYR A 186 -6.81 29.36 -17.03
N GLN A 187 -8.05 29.07 -17.40
CA GLN A 187 -9.20 29.38 -16.55
C GLN A 187 -9.18 28.52 -15.26
N LEU A 188 -8.88 27.24 -15.40
CA LEU A 188 -8.76 26.31 -14.29
C LEU A 188 -7.68 26.77 -13.28
N ASN A 189 -6.50 27.12 -13.80
CA ASN A 189 -5.36 27.54 -12.98
C ASN A 189 -5.68 28.79 -12.14
N ILE A 190 -6.31 29.79 -12.74
CA ILE A 190 -6.71 31.03 -12.04
C ILE A 190 -7.73 30.69 -10.93
N ASN A 191 -8.74 29.88 -11.25
CA ASN A 191 -9.77 29.48 -10.31
C ASN A 191 -9.15 28.74 -9.10
N MET A 192 -8.24 27.79 -9.36
CA MET A 192 -7.60 27.01 -8.29
C MET A 192 -6.57 27.82 -7.52
N PHE A 193 -5.82 28.70 -8.15
CA PHE A 193 -4.91 29.61 -7.48
C PHE A 193 -5.63 30.52 -6.49
N ASN A 194 -6.75 31.12 -6.90
CA ASN A 194 -7.56 31.95 -6.02
C ASN A 194 -8.12 31.14 -4.82
N LYS A 195 -8.56 29.91 -5.04
CA LYS A 195 -9.00 29.04 -3.93
C LYS A 195 -7.88 28.74 -2.94
N LEU A 196 -6.66 28.51 -3.41
CA LEU A 196 -5.49 28.23 -2.55
C LEU A 196 -5.07 29.42 -1.68
N GLN A 197 -5.38 30.66 -2.11
CA GLN A 197 -5.06 31.85 -1.30
C GLN A 197 -6.05 32.11 -0.16
N HIS A 198 -7.19 31.44 -0.15
CA HIS A 198 -8.25 31.59 0.83
C HIS A 198 -8.41 30.38 1.76
N THR A 199 -7.51 29.38 1.65
CA THR A 199 -7.42 28.21 2.52
C THR A 199 -6.27 28.38 3.50
#